data_7cce91d06bdee7043c03e6a9ce22e939
#
_entry.id   7cce91d06bdee7043c03e6a9ce22e939
#
_cell.length_a   1.000
_cell.length_b   1.000
_cell.length_c   1.000
_cell.angle_alpha   90.00
_cell.angle_beta   90.00
_cell.angle_gamma   90.00
#
_symmetry.space_group_name_H-M   'P 1'
#
loop_
_entity.id
_entity.type
_entity.pdbx_description
1 polymer ?
#
loop_
_entity_poly.entity_id
_entity_poly.type
_entity_poly.pdbx_seq_one_letter_code
_entity_poly.pdbx_strand_id
1 'polypeptide(L)'
;QETNVFTLRDSDGNIRMTGGIKSAEATMVDNGDGIKKAVVQIEFDDESTKTFADITTNNIGNTIGIYLNDEMIANPRVMCAITEGSCQIEVDTYEQAQVLSEALEKCK
;
A
#
# COMPACT_ATOMS: atom_id res chain seq x y z
N GLN A 1 -13.43 -17.17 -12.44
CA GLN A 1 -13.13 -16.75 -11.08
C GLN A 1 -12.02 -15.72 -11.08
N GLU A 2 -12.31 -14.57 -10.52
CA GLU A 2 -11.37 -13.45 -10.55
C GLU A 2 -10.36 -13.52 -9.43
N THR A 3 -9.12 -13.20 -9.79
CA THR A 3 -8.03 -13.09 -8.84
C THR A 3 -7.61 -11.64 -8.77
N ASN A 4 -7.57 -11.07 -7.58
CA ASN A 4 -7.09 -9.70 -7.40
C ASN A 4 -5.57 -9.67 -7.51
N VAL A 5 -5.06 -8.65 -8.17
CA VAL A 5 -3.62 -8.46 -8.36
C VAL A 5 -3.22 -7.12 -7.77
N PHE A 6 -2.22 -7.14 -6.90
CA PHE A 6 -1.66 -5.96 -6.28
C PHE A 6 -0.35 -5.61 -6.97
N THR A 7 -0.21 -4.37 -7.43
CA THR A 7 1.04 -3.91 -8.04
C THR A 7 1.45 -2.56 -7.48
N LEU A 8 2.76 -2.33 -7.46
CA LEU A 8 3.34 -1.01 -7.20
C LEU A 8 4.01 -0.54 -8.47
N ARG A 9 3.72 0.70 -8.86
CA ARG A 9 4.26 1.30 -10.07
C ARG A 9 4.96 2.60 -9.75
N ASP A 10 6.05 2.87 -10.45
CA ASP A 10 6.78 4.12 -10.26
C ASP A 10 6.07 5.28 -10.94
N SER A 11 6.64 6.49 -10.85
CA SER A 11 6.01 7.68 -11.42
C SER A 11 5.94 7.65 -12.95
N ASP A 12 6.69 6.78 -13.59
CA ASP A 12 6.63 6.58 -15.05
C ASP A 12 5.61 5.51 -15.46
N GLY A 13 4.96 4.88 -14.48
CA GLY A 13 3.96 3.84 -14.75
C GLY A 13 4.53 2.44 -14.88
N ASN A 14 5.81 2.24 -14.60
CA ASN A 14 6.43 0.92 -14.69
C ASN A 14 6.11 0.09 -13.45
N ILE A 15 5.71 -1.15 -13.66
CA ILE A 15 5.43 -2.06 -12.55
C ILE A 15 6.75 -2.48 -11.91
N ARG A 16 6.89 -2.19 -10.61
CA ARG A 16 8.11 -2.50 -9.86
C ARG A 16 7.94 -3.65 -8.89
N MET A 17 6.70 -3.94 -8.50
CA MET A 17 6.42 -5.06 -7.60
C MET A 17 5.02 -5.59 -7.89
N THR A 18 4.86 -6.91 -7.88
CA THR A 18 3.57 -7.58 -8.07
C THR A 18 3.34 -8.54 -6.92
N GLY A 19 2.21 -8.40 -6.23
CA GLY A 19 1.86 -9.27 -5.11
C GLY A 19 2.72 -8.99 -3.88
N GLY A 20 2.90 -10.01 -3.05
CA GLY A 20 3.78 -9.91 -1.88
C GLY A 20 3.12 -9.41 -0.62
N ILE A 21 1.81 -9.33 -0.58
CA ILE A 21 1.08 -8.92 0.62
C ILE A 21 1.00 -10.10 1.57
N LYS A 22 1.45 -9.88 2.81
CA LYS A 22 1.31 -10.86 3.88
C LYS A 22 -0.03 -10.69 4.58
N SER A 23 -0.40 -9.44 4.86
CA SER A 23 -1.68 -9.13 5.50
C SER A 23 -2.11 -7.71 5.17
N ALA A 24 -3.41 -7.46 5.26
CA ALA A 24 -3.98 -6.13 5.12
C ALA A 24 -5.09 -5.99 6.14
N GLU A 25 -5.11 -4.88 6.86
CA GLU A 25 -6.05 -4.66 7.95
C GLU A 25 -6.56 -3.24 7.97
N ALA A 26 -7.87 -3.08 8.15
CA ALA A 26 -8.48 -1.77 8.31
C ALA A 26 -8.33 -1.31 9.76
N THR A 27 -7.91 -0.06 9.96
CA THR A 27 -7.76 0.49 11.30
C THR A 27 -8.00 1.99 11.29
N MET A 28 -8.13 2.55 12.49
CA MET A 28 -8.27 4.00 12.65
C MET A 28 -7.02 4.52 13.33
N VAL A 29 -6.48 5.62 12.83
CA VAL A 29 -5.30 6.25 13.42
C VAL A 29 -5.61 7.68 13.82
N ASP A 30 -5.01 8.13 14.92
CA ASP A 30 -5.12 9.49 15.41
C ASP A 30 -3.75 10.13 15.30
N ASN A 31 -3.68 11.23 14.55
CA ASN A 31 -2.41 11.92 14.29
C ASN A 31 -2.09 12.98 15.34
N GLY A 32 -2.78 12.96 16.48
CA GLY A 32 -2.52 13.90 17.56
C GLY A 32 -3.37 15.16 17.54
N ASP A 33 -4.24 15.29 16.56
CA ASP A 33 -5.13 16.44 16.42
C ASP A 33 -6.56 16.13 16.90
N GLY A 34 -6.77 14.94 17.45
CA GLY A 34 -8.08 14.48 17.90
C GLY A 34 -8.98 13.97 16.79
N ILE A 35 -8.50 13.99 15.55
CA ILE A 35 -9.25 13.49 14.39
C ILE A 35 -8.72 12.13 14.02
N LYS A 36 -9.61 11.15 13.98
CA LYS A 36 -9.23 9.80 13.58
C LYS A 36 -9.43 9.64 12.08
N LYS A 37 -8.47 8.97 11.44
CA LYS A 37 -8.53 8.69 10.01
C LYS A 37 -8.54 7.19 9.79
N ALA A 38 -9.31 6.77 8.78
CA ALA A 38 -9.38 5.36 8.40
C ALA A 38 -8.21 5.05 7.48
N VAL A 39 -7.49 3.98 7.77
CA VAL A 39 -6.36 3.54 6.94
C VAL A 39 -6.42 2.04 6.75
N VAL A 40 -5.78 1.58 5.68
CA VAL A 40 -5.50 0.18 5.46
C VAL A 40 -4.02 -0.03 5.74
N GLN A 41 -3.71 -0.86 6.73
CA GLN A 41 -2.34 -1.21 7.08
C GLN A 41 -1.96 -2.45 6.28
N ILE A 42 -0.95 -2.34 5.45
CA ILE A 42 -0.48 -3.45 4.60
C ILE A 42 0.87 -3.91 5.12
N GLU A 43 1.01 -5.23 5.28
CA GLU A 43 2.30 -5.83 5.60
C GLU A 43 2.73 -6.72 4.44
N PHE A 44 4.01 -6.66 4.11
CA PHE A 44 4.59 -7.46 3.03
C PHE A 44 5.32 -8.68 3.59
N ASP A 45 5.47 -9.71 2.75
CA ASP A 45 6.30 -10.85 3.11
C ASP A 45 7.79 -10.44 3.11
N ASP A 46 8.67 -11.35 3.54
CA ASP A 46 10.09 -11.02 3.72
C ASP A 46 10.76 -10.60 2.41
N GLU A 47 10.45 -11.29 1.33
CA GLU A 47 11.04 -10.97 0.03
C GLU A 47 10.54 -9.62 -0.49
N SER A 48 9.24 -9.37 -0.37
CA SER A 48 8.64 -8.12 -0.83
C SER A 48 9.04 -6.94 0.04
N THR A 49 9.35 -7.18 1.32
CA THR A 49 9.90 -6.15 2.19
C THR A 49 11.20 -5.60 1.63
N LYS A 50 12.08 -6.47 1.13
CA LYS A 50 13.34 -6.06 0.52
C LYS A 50 13.10 -5.31 -0.79
N THR A 51 12.18 -5.80 -1.61
CA THR A 51 11.82 -5.15 -2.87
C THR A 51 11.25 -3.77 -2.61
N PHE A 52 10.35 -3.66 -1.63
CA PHE A 52 9.73 -2.38 -1.28
C PHE A 52 10.77 -1.38 -0.75
N ALA A 53 11.74 -1.85 0.03
CA ALA A 53 12.83 -1.00 0.50
C ALA A 53 13.62 -0.43 -0.68
N ASP A 54 13.91 -1.26 -1.68
CA ASP A 54 14.62 -0.80 -2.88
C ASP A 54 13.79 0.19 -3.69
N ILE A 55 12.50 -0.09 -3.86
CA ILE A 55 11.59 0.81 -4.58
C ILE A 55 11.55 2.17 -3.92
N THR A 56 11.36 2.20 -2.60
CA THR A 56 11.28 3.48 -1.89
C THR A 56 12.61 4.21 -1.91
N THR A 57 13.74 3.50 -1.77
CA THR A 57 15.05 4.11 -1.84
C THR A 57 15.29 4.79 -3.17
N ASN A 58 14.87 4.16 -4.27
CA ASN A 58 15.10 4.67 -5.62
C ASN A 58 14.11 5.73 -6.06
N ASN A 59 13.07 5.98 -5.27
CA ASN A 59 12.00 6.91 -5.64
C ASN A 59 11.78 8.02 -4.61
N ILE A 60 12.75 8.29 -3.76
CA ILE A 60 12.63 9.38 -2.77
C ILE A 60 12.42 10.69 -3.53
N GLY A 61 11.38 11.42 -3.10
CA GLY A 61 10.96 12.67 -3.75
C GLY A 61 9.95 12.48 -4.87
N ASN A 62 9.71 11.25 -5.28
CA ASN A 62 8.73 10.91 -6.32
C ASN A 62 7.52 10.21 -5.71
N THR A 63 6.52 9.94 -6.52
CA THR A 63 5.33 9.20 -6.08
C THR A 63 5.42 7.75 -6.52
N ILE A 64 4.74 6.88 -5.77
CA ILE A 64 4.58 5.47 -6.14
C ILE A 64 3.08 5.21 -6.25
N GLY A 65 2.63 4.65 -7.37
CA GLY A 65 1.24 4.27 -7.54
C GLY A 65 0.99 2.90 -6.93
N ILE A 66 -0.01 2.83 -6.08
CA ILE A 66 -0.45 1.56 -5.49
C ILE A 66 -1.71 1.16 -6.22
N TYR A 67 -1.68 0.00 -6.87
CA TYR A 67 -2.76 -0.46 -7.74
C TYR A 67 -3.37 -1.76 -7.25
N LEU A 68 -4.68 -1.83 -7.30
CA LEU A 68 -5.42 -3.07 -7.12
C LEU A 68 -6.05 -3.39 -8.46
N ASN A 69 -5.63 -4.48 -9.06
CA ASN A 69 -5.90 -4.78 -10.46
C ASN A 69 -5.31 -3.65 -11.31
N ASP A 70 -6.06 -2.98 -12.13
CA ASP A 70 -5.55 -1.86 -12.92
C ASP A 70 -6.00 -0.50 -12.38
N GLU A 71 -6.56 -0.48 -11.18
CA GLU A 71 -7.07 0.74 -10.58
C GLU A 71 -6.11 1.29 -9.53
N MET A 72 -5.73 2.55 -9.67
CA MET A 72 -4.89 3.22 -8.68
C MET A 72 -5.70 3.50 -7.42
N ILE A 73 -5.26 2.93 -6.29
CA ILE A 73 -5.95 3.12 -5.01
C ILE A 73 -5.24 4.11 -4.11
N ALA A 74 -3.97 4.40 -4.40
CA ALA A 74 -3.21 5.41 -3.66
C ALA A 74 -2.00 5.82 -4.48
N ASN A 75 -1.47 7.01 -4.20
CA ASN A 75 -0.32 7.53 -4.92
C ASN A 75 0.55 8.36 -3.96
N PRO A 76 1.08 7.74 -2.91
CA PRO A 76 1.85 8.47 -1.91
C PRO A 76 3.20 8.95 -2.44
N ARG A 77 3.67 10.07 -1.88
CA ARG A 77 5.01 10.56 -2.15
C ARG A 77 5.99 9.85 -1.21
N VAL A 78 7.11 9.42 -1.75
CA VAL A 78 8.14 8.75 -0.96
C VAL A 78 9.04 9.79 -0.32
N MET A 79 9.03 9.89 1.01
CA MET A 79 9.82 10.85 1.75
C MET A 79 11.15 10.26 2.23
N CYS A 80 11.18 8.95 2.42
CA CYS A 80 12.38 8.24 2.85
C CYS A 80 12.23 6.76 2.49
N ALA A 81 13.32 6.02 2.58
CA ALA A 81 13.28 4.58 2.37
C ALA A 81 12.43 3.93 3.47
N ILE A 82 11.61 2.97 3.08
CA ILE A 82 10.77 2.22 4.01
C ILE A 82 11.29 0.79 4.07
N THR A 83 11.86 0.42 5.21
CA THR A 83 12.52 -0.88 5.38
C THR A 83 11.77 -1.83 6.29
N GLU A 84 10.66 -1.39 6.88
CA GLU A 84 9.91 -2.17 7.87
C GLU A 84 8.97 -3.20 7.27
N GLY A 85 8.74 -3.13 5.96
CA GLY A 85 7.85 -4.09 5.30
C GLY A 85 6.38 -3.79 5.47
N SER A 86 6.02 -2.54 5.66
CA SER A 86 4.62 -2.15 5.81
C SER A 86 4.35 -0.80 5.17
N CYS A 87 3.10 -0.57 4.81
CA CYS A 87 2.67 0.75 4.37
C CYS A 87 1.22 0.97 4.77
N GLN A 88 0.80 2.23 4.80
CA GLN A 88 -0.56 2.60 5.13
C GLN A 88 -1.18 3.33 3.95
N ILE A 89 -2.44 3.01 3.66
CA ILE A 89 -3.23 3.71 2.65
C ILE A 89 -4.36 4.41 3.38
N GLU A 90 -4.42 5.74 3.25
CA GLU A 90 -5.46 6.54 3.88
C GLU A 90 -6.70 6.56 2.99
N VAL A 91 -7.87 6.34 3.59
CA VAL A 91 -9.15 6.36 2.88
C VAL A 91 -10.14 7.25 3.63
N ASP A 92 -11.29 7.54 3.01
CA ASP A 92 -12.25 8.47 3.57
C ASP A 92 -13.03 7.91 4.76
N THR A 93 -13.41 6.64 4.72
CA THR A 93 -14.24 6.02 5.76
C THR A 93 -13.68 4.68 6.19
N TYR A 94 -14.01 4.28 7.41
CA TYR A 94 -13.61 2.97 7.90
C TYR A 94 -14.22 1.84 7.07
N GLU A 95 -15.45 2.05 6.57
CA GLU A 95 -16.10 1.06 5.70
C GLU A 95 -15.29 0.83 4.41
N GLN A 96 -14.79 1.92 3.82
CA GLN A 96 -13.91 1.81 2.65
C GLN A 96 -12.61 1.07 3.00
N ALA A 97 -12.06 1.33 4.17
CA ALA A 97 -10.86 0.63 4.62
C ALA A 97 -11.12 -0.86 4.74
N GLN A 98 -12.28 -1.25 5.27
CA GLN A 98 -12.63 -2.67 5.40
C GLN A 98 -12.77 -3.35 4.05
N VAL A 99 -13.48 -2.71 3.11
CA VAL A 99 -13.65 -3.27 1.77
C VAL A 99 -12.30 -3.43 1.08
N LEU A 100 -11.46 -2.40 1.17
CA LEU A 100 -10.14 -2.43 0.53
C LEU A 100 -9.24 -3.48 1.18
N SER A 101 -9.24 -3.58 2.51
CA SER A 101 -8.41 -4.58 3.19
C SER A 101 -8.81 -5.99 2.81
N GLU A 102 -10.10 -6.26 2.68
CA GLU A 102 -10.58 -7.58 2.25
C GLU A 102 -10.11 -7.90 0.83
N ALA A 103 -10.19 -6.92 -0.08
CA ALA A 103 -9.74 -7.11 -1.46
C ALA A 103 -8.24 -7.37 -1.52
N LEU A 104 -7.46 -6.66 -0.71
CA LEU A 104 -6.01 -6.84 -0.66
C LEU A 104 -5.63 -8.17 -0.02
N GLU A 105 -6.37 -8.63 0.97
CA GLU A 105 -6.15 -9.96 1.56
C GLU A 105 -6.29 -11.07 0.53
N LYS A 106 -7.14 -10.86 -0.48
CA LYS A 106 -7.33 -11.84 -1.55
C LYS A 106 -6.19 -11.86 -2.56
N CYS A 107 -5.26 -10.93 -2.45
CA CYS A 107 -4.07 -10.88 -3.30
C CYS A 107 -2.93 -11.77 -2.79
N LYS A 108 -3.15 -12.44 -1.70
CA LYS A 108 -2.13 -13.28 -1.07
C LYS A 108 -1.83 -14.53 -1.88
#